data_95c4d54bfaa7c876797a49b109a19ba5
#
_entry.id   95c4d54bfaa7c876797a49b109a19ba5
#
_cell.length_a   1.000
_cell.length_b   1.000
_cell.length_c   1.000
_cell.angle_alpha   90.00
_cell.angle_beta   90.00
_cell.angle_gamma   90.00
#
_symmetry.space_group_name_H-M   'P 1'
#
loop_
_entity.id
_entity.type
_entity.pdbx_description
1 polymer ?
#
loop_
_entity_poly.entity_id
_entity_poly.type
_entity_poly.pdbx_seq_one_letter_code
_entity_poly.pdbx_strand_id
1 'polypeptide(L)'
;MAFDGLLPALQTKKVDLVIAGMTATPERQKAVAFSKPYFKAKQVVITKGVDKSLKDFKDLSGKKVGVMLGFTGDTVVSEIKGVKVERFNAAYAAILALGQGKVDAVVLDSEPAKKYTANNKQFVVANIPAAEEDYAIAARKNDKELLNKINTALDKIKANGEYDKILKKYFK
;
A
#
# COMPACT_ATOMS: atom_id res chain seq x y z
N MET A 1 -3.29 12.23 -9.32
CA MET A 1 -4.51 11.37 -9.42
C MET A 1 -4.60 10.57 -8.13
N ALA A 2 -5.79 10.43 -7.55
CA ALA A 2 -6.00 9.57 -6.40
C ALA A 2 -5.86 8.09 -6.78
N PHE A 3 -5.50 7.24 -5.82
CA PHE A 3 -5.13 5.85 -6.07
C PHE A 3 -6.29 5.01 -6.63
N ASP A 4 -7.48 5.20 -6.10
CA ASP A 4 -8.72 4.55 -6.55
C ASP A 4 -9.11 4.88 -8.01
N GLY A 5 -8.64 6.04 -8.51
CA GLY A 5 -8.80 6.46 -9.89
C GLY A 5 -7.81 5.85 -10.89
N LEU A 6 -6.75 5.16 -10.45
CA LEU A 6 -5.67 4.68 -11.33
C LEU A 6 -6.14 3.59 -12.31
N LEU A 7 -6.81 2.55 -11.81
CA LEU A 7 -7.30 1.47 -12.67
C LEU A 7 -8.41 1.91 -13.65
N PRO A 8 -9.40 2.72 -13.24
CA PRO A 8 -10.33 3.35 -14.18
C PRO A 8 -9.63 4.18 -15.27
N ALA A 9 -8.59 4.96 -14.91
CA ALA A 9 -7.83 5.74 -15.89
C ALA A 9 -7.08 4.85 -16.91
N LEU A 10 -6.53 3.72 -16.44
CA LEU A 10 -5.89 2.73 -17.31
C LEU A 10 -6.89 2.07 -18.27
N GLN A 11 -8.06 1.69 -17.78
CA GLN A 11 -9.12 1.06 -18.60
C GLN A 11 -9.68 2.03 -19.63
N THR A 12 -9.84 3.31 -19.30
CA THR A 12 -10.33 4.36 -20.21
C THR A 12 -9.24 4.95 -21.11
N LYS A 13 -8.03 4.37 -21.12
CA LYS A 13 -6.89 4.81 -21.94
C LYS A 13 -6.40 6.24 -21.64
N LYS A 14 -6.70 6.78 -20.49
CA LYS A 14 -6.14 8.07 -20.02
C LYS A 14 -4.68 7.94 -19.61
N VAL A 15 -4.26 6.74 -19.22
CA VAL A 15 -2.86 6.35 -18.99
C VAL A 15 -2.59 5.01 -19.64
N ASP A 16 -1.33 4.73 -19.99
CA ASP A 16 -0.95 3.49 -20.67
C ASP A 16 -0.53 2.39 -19.70
N LEU A 17 -0.02 2.79 -18.53
CA LEU A 17 0.38 1.89 -17.47
C LEU A 17 0.25 2.59 -16.10
N VAL A 18 0.24 1.80 -15.02
CA VAL A 18 0.25 2.29 -13.64
C VAL A 18 1.47 1.71 -12.92
N ILE A 19 2.38 2.60 -12.49
CA ILE A 19 3.51 2.29 -11.60
C ILE A 19 3.25 3.01 -10.29
N ALA A 20 2.77 2.27 -9.28
CA ALA A 20 2.43 2.77 -7.96
C ALA A 20 2.65 1.64 -6.93
N GLY A 21 2.49 1.90 -5.64
CA GLY A 21 2.44 0.84 -4.63
C GLY A 21 1.16 -0.01 -4.79
N MET A 22 1.04 -0.66 -5.95
CA MET A 22 -0.18 -1.39 -6.30
C MET A 22 0.02 -2.89 -6.23
N THR A 23 -0.65 -3.51 -5.28
CA THR A 23 -0.67 -4.96 -5.10
C THR A 23 -1.49 -5.62 -6.19
N ALA A 24 -0.94 -6.67 -6.80
CA ALA A 24 -1.60 -7.48 -7.82
C ALA A 24 -2.62 -8.46 -7.19
N THR A 25 -3.68 -7.92 -6.58
CA THR A 25 -4.72 -8.75 -5.96
C THR A 25 -5.53 -9.52 -7.01
N PRO A 26 -6.11 -10.70 -6.64
CA PRO A 26 -6.98 -11.45 -7.56
C PRO A 26 -8.14 -10.61 -8.11
N GLU A 27 -8.69 -9.72 -7.31
CA GLU A 27 -9.78 -8.83 -7.73
C GLU A 27 -9.32 -7.87 -8.83
N ARG A 28 -8.17 -7.20 -8.64
CA ARG A 28 -7.61 -6.29 -9.64
C ARG A 28 -7.19 -7.01 -10.92
N GLN A 29 -6.70 -8.26 -10.82
CA GLN A 29 -6.33 -9.10 -11.97
C GLN A 29 -7.52 -9.47 -12.87
N LYS A 30 -8.75 -9.41 -12.36
CA LYS A 30 -9.94 -9.56 -13.22
C LYS A 30 -10.09 -8.41 -14.21
N ALA A 31 -9.65 -7.21 -13.85
CA ALA A 31 -9.83 -5.98 -14.63
C ALA A 31 -8.61 -5.60 -15.50
N VAL A 32 -7.39 -5.86 -15.02
CA VAL A 32 -6.13 -5.46 -15.65
C VAL A 32 -5.11 -6.59 -15.64
N ALA A 33 -4.03 -6.45 -16.43
CA ALA A 33 -2.87 -7.33 -16.36
C ALA A 33 -1.77 -6.71 -15.50
N PHE A 34 -0.96 -7.55 -14.86
CA PHE A 34 0.15 -7.13 -14.02
C PHE A 34 1.49 -7.68 -14.51
N SER A 35 2.53 -6.90 -14.33
CA SER A 35 3.92 -7.35 -14.54
C SER A 35 4.33 -8.37 -13.48
N LYS A 36 5.54 -8.92 -13.63
CA LYS A 36 6.25 -9.55 -12.53
C LYS A 36 6.37 -8.57 -11.35
N PRO A 37 6.37 -9.07 -10.10
CA PRO A 37 6.55 -8.21 -8.94
C PRO A 37 7.86 -7.46 -8.97
N TYR A 38 7.81 -6.18 -8.57
CA TYR A 38 9.03 -5.37 -8.48
C TYR A 38 9.39 -4.96 -7.05
N PHE A 39 8.46 -5.02 -6.10
CA PHE A 39 8.72 -4.67 -4.72
C PHE A 39 7.83 -5.47 -3.76
N LYS A 40 8.37 -5.83 -2.58
CA LYS A 40 7.61 -6.44 -1.48
C LYS A 40 7.32 -5.41 -0.41
N ALA A 41 6.06 -5.29 -0.03
CA ALA A 41 5.59 -4.43 1.03
C ALA A 41 4.78 -5.24 2.06
N LYS A 42 4.36 -4.56 3.12
CA LYS A 42 3.45 -5.12 4.15
C LYS A 42 2.47 -4.04 4.54
N GLN A 43 1.25 -4.42 4.85
CA GLN A 43 0.34 -3.53 5.57
C GLN A 43 0.73 -3.53 7.06
N VAL A 44 0.91 -2.35 7.64
CA VAL A 44 1.26 -2.20 9.05
C VAL A 44 0.30 -1.25 9.75
N VAL A 45 0.17 -1.41 11.06
CA VAL A 45 -0.68 -0.56 11.90
C VAL A 45 0.20 0.47 12.61
N ILE A 46 -0.17 1.74 12.51
CA ILE A 46 0.45 2.85 13.24
C ILE A 46 -0.49 3.28 14.36
N THR A 47 0.05 3.45 15.55
CA THR A 47 -0.67 3.93 16.73
C THR A 47 0.03 5.13 17.38
N LYS A 48 -0.69 5.86 18.22
CA LYS A 48 -0.11 6.92 19.06
C LYS A 48 0.42 6.29 20.33
N GLY A 49 1.74 6.06 20.36
CA GLY A 49 2.38 5.27 21.43
C GLY A 49 2.15 3.76 21.27
N VAL A 50 2.72 3.00 22.19
CA VAL A 50 2.65 1.53 22.18
C VAL A 50 1.29 1.08 22.70
N ASP A 51 0.50 0.43 21.87
CA ASP A 51 -0.74 -0.24 22.28
C ASP A 51 -0.47 -1.74 22.50
N LYS A 52 -0.34 -2.13 23.76
CA LYS A 52 -0.06 -3.53 24.13
C LYS A 52 -1.26 -4.47 23.90
N SER A 53 -2.45 -3.94 23.63
CA SER A 53 -3.64 -4.73 23.33
C SER A 53 -3.63 -5.24 21.89
N LEU A 54 -2.88 -4.58 20.98
CA LEU A 54 -2.75 -4.96 19.59
C LEU A 54 -1.71 -6.08 19.44
N LYS A 55 -2.15 -7.27 19.10
CA LYS A 55 -1.31 -8.45 18.79
C LYS A 55 -1.58 -9.01 17.40
N ASP A 56 -2.73 -8.63 16.81
CA ASP A 56 -3.16 -9.03 15.47
C ASP A 56 -4.05 -7.92 14.87
N PHE A 57 -4.26 -7.95 13.56
CA PHE A 57 -5.19 -7.03 12.88
C PHE A 57 -6.62 -7.12 13.42
N LYS A 58 -7.06 -8.28 13.88
CA LYS A 58 -8.39 -8.49 14.49
C LYS A 58 -8.63 -7.64 15.74
N ASP A 59 -7.56 -7.28 16.44
CA ASP A 59 -7.64 -6.43 17.65
C ASP A 59 -7.98 -4.96 17.33
N LEU A 60 -8.08 -4.62 16.03
CA LEU A 60 -8.65 -3.36 15.58
C LEU A 60 -10.19 -3.31 15.68
N SER A 61 -10.84 -4.43 16.00
CA SER A 61 -12.27 -4.47 16.30
C SER A 61 -12.67 -3.44 17.35
N GLY A 62 -13.75 -2.69 17.11
CA GLY A 62 -14.21 -1.60 17.98
C GLY A 62 -13.46 -0.29 17.84
N LYS A 63 -12.26 -0.27 17.22
CA LYS A 63 -11.46 0.92 17.02
C LYS A 63 -11.90 1.69 15.77
N LYS A 64 -11.59 3.00 15.75
CA LYS A 64 -11.71 3.85 14.56
C LYS A 64 -10.36 3.84 13.83
N VAL A 65 -10.33 3.31 12.62
CA VAL A 65 -9.10 3.05 11.87
C VAL A 65 -9.05 3.87 10.58
N GLY A 66 -8.02 4.69 10.45
CA GLY A 66 -7.73 5.42 9.22
C GLY A 66 -7.06 4.51 8.19
N VAL A 67 -7.58 4.53 6.97
CA VAL A 67 -7.03 3.77 5.83
C VAL A 67 -6.94 4.65 4.59
N MET A 68 -6.12 4.24 3.64
CA MET A 68 -6.05 4.89 2.33
C MET A 68 -7.12 4.32 1.42
N LEU A 69 -7.99 5.17 0.88
CA LEU A 69 -9.09 4.78 0.00
C LEU A 69 -8.59 3.94 -1.18
N GLY A 70 -9.13 2.73 -1.31
CA GLY A 70 -8.83 1.81 -2.39
C GLY A 70 -7.50 1.04 -2.26
N PHE A 71 -6.73 1.24 -1.20
CA PHE A 71 -5.54 0.44 -0.90
C PHE A 71 -5.92 -0.92 -0.30
N THR A 72 -4.99 -1.87 -0.31
CA THR A 72 -5.20 -3.19 0.31
C THR A 72 -5.48 -3.08 1.80
N GLY A 73 -4.89 -2.11 2.49
CA GLY A 73 -5.21 -1.80 3.89
C GLY A 73 -6.67 -1.45 4.11
N ASP A 74 -7.32 -0.72 3.18
CA ASP A 74 -8.77 -0.47 3.25
C ASP A 74 -9.58 -1.77 3.16
N THR A 75 -9.22 -2.65 2.22
CA THR A 75 -9.88 -3.96 2.07
C THR A 75 -9.74 -4.80 3.34
N VAL A 76 -8.51 -4.99 3.82
CA VAL A 76 -8.21 -5.81 5.00
C VAL A 76 -8.93 -5.30 6.24
N VAL A 77 -8.88 -3.98 6.50
CA VAL A 77 -9.52 -3.39 7.68
C VAL A 77 -11.05 -3.43 7.57
N SER A 78 -11.61 -3.24 6.38
CA SER A 78 -13.07 -3.28 6.17
C SER A 78 -13.67 -4.67 6.41
N GLU A 79 -12.90 -5.74 6.35
CA GLU A 79 -13.34 -7.11 6.64
C GLU A 79 -13.37 -7.41 8.14
N ILE A 80 -12.76 -6.55 8.99
CA ILE A 80 -12.73 -6.76 10.43
C ILE A 80 -14.07 -6.35 11.05
N LYS A 81 -14.75 -7.31 11.65
CA LYS A 81 -16.04 -7.07 12.29
C LYS A 81 -15.91 -6.05 13.42
N GLY A 82 -16.77 -5.03 13.42
CA GLY A 82 -16.85 -4.03 14.48
C GLY A 82 -15.86 -2.85 14.33
N VAL A 83 -14.95 -2.87 13.35
CA VAL A 83 -14.08 -1.73 13.09
C VAL A 83 -14.87 -0.55 12.48
N LYS A 84 -14.47 0.68 12.81
CA LYS A 84 -14.99 1.91 12.19
C LYS A 84 -13.94 2.46 11.22
N VAL A 85 -14.18 2.25 9.92
CA VAL A 85 -13.22 2.63 8.88
C VAL A 85 -13.37 4.10 8.52
N GLU A 86 -12.27 4.87 8.60
CA GLU A 86 -12.19 6.25 8.13
C GLU A 86 -11.25 6.31 6.92
N ARG A 87 -11.76 6.70 5.75
CA ARG A 87 -11.01 6.67 4.48
C ARG A 87 -10.40 8.01 4.15
N PHE A 88 -9.13 8.01 3.78
CA PHE A 88 -8.35 9.20 3.42
C PHE A 88 -7.77 9.05 2.01
N ASN A 89 -7.69 10.18 1.28
CA ASN A 89 -7.04 10.22 -0.03
C ASN A 89 -5.52 10.47 0.06
N ALA A 90 -5.02 10.87 1.24
CA ALA A 90 -3.61 11.17 1.45
C ALA A 90 -3.14 10.67 2.81
N ALA A 91 -2.00 9.98 2.85
CA ALA A 91 -1.45 9.38 4.07
C ALA A 91 -1.18 10.42 5.17
N TYR A 92 -0.71 11.63 4.80
CA TYR A 92 -0.50 12.69 5.79
C TYR A 92 -1.79 13.09 6.52
N ALA A 93 -2.95 13.05 5.84
CA ALA A 93 -4.23 13.38 6.45
C ALA A 93 -4.66 12.32 7.47
N ALA A 94 -4.44 11.04 7.16
CA ALA A 94 -4.68 9.94 8.10
C ALA A 94 -3.77 10.06 9.34
N ILE A 95 -2.49 10.34 9.15
CA ILE A 95 -1.52 10.53 10.25
C ILE A 95 -1.86 11.76 11.10
N LEU A 96 -2.31 12.85 10.48
CA LEU A 96 -2.78 14.03 11.21
C LEU A 96 -4.02 13.69 12.05
N ALA A 97 -4.98 12.94 11.50
CA ALA A 97 -6.17 12.49 12.21
C ALA A 97 -5.81 11.59 13.42
N LEU A 98 -4.79 10.73 13.28
CA LEU A 98 -4.24 9.93 14.36
C LEU A 98 -3.64 10.82 15.47
N GLY A 99 -2.83 11.80 15.10
CA GLY A 99 -2.24 12.75 16.04
C GLY A 99 -3.28 13.55 16.82
N GLN A 100 -4.38 13.90 16.18
CA GLN A 100 -5.52 14.60 16.79
C GLN A 100 -6.48 13.68 17.56
N GLY A 101 -6.27 12.38 17.58
CA GLY A 101 -7.17 11.42 18.23
C GLY A 101 -8.52 11.24 17.52
N LYS A 102 -8.62 11.62 16.26
CA LYS A 102 -9.83 11.40 15.44
C LYS A 102 -9.97 9.96 14.99
N VAL A 103 -8.85 9.26 14.87
CA VAL A 103 -8.75 7.81 14.68
C VAL A 103 -7.82 7.22 15.74
N ASP A 104 -8.02 5.95 16.07
CA ASP A 104 -7.25 5.22 17.10
C ASP A 104 -5.99 4.59 16.49
N ALA A 105 -6.04 4.25 15.22
CA ALA A 105 -4.95 3.65 14.46
C ALA A 105 -5.01 4.06 12.99
N VAL A 106 -3.89 3.91 12.28
CA VAL A 106 -3.82 4.07 10.81
C VAL A 106 -3.16 2.84 10.22
N VAL A 107 -3.75 2.29 9.16
CA VAL A 107 -3.14 1.20 8.38
C VAL A 107 -2.54 1.77 7.10
N LEU A 108 -1.25 1.53 6.92
CA LEU A 108 -0.45 1.97 5.77
C LEU A 108 0.52 0.89 5.35
N ASP A 109 1.06 1.05 4.15
CA ASP A 109 2.20 0.27 3.67
C ASP A 109 3.45 0.56 4.51
N SER A 110 4.28 -0.45 4.72
CA SER A 110 5.43 -0.43 5.64
C SER A 110 6.42 0.71 5.38
N GLU A 111 6.70 1.04 4.10
CA GLU A 111 7.70 2.06 3.80
C GLU A 111 7.25 3.49 4.10
N PRO A 112 6.04 3.94 3.70
CA PRO A 112 5.54 5.23 4.17
C PRO A 112 5.35 5.25 5.70
N ALA A 113 4.92 4.14 6.33
CA ALA A 113 4.77 4.06 7.77
C ALA A 113 6.08 4.34 8.51
N LYS A 114 7.20 3.73 8.08
CA LYS A 114 8.54 3.99 8.63
C LYS A 114 8.91 5.47 8.56
N LYS A 115 8.63 6.15 7.44
CA LYS A 115 8.94 7.58 7.28
C LYS A 115 8.15 8.45 8.26
N TYR A 116 6.87 8.17 8.46
CA TYR A 116 6.04 8.94 9.40
C TYR A 116 6.44 8.70 10.85
N THR A 117 6.80 7.49 11.23
CA THR A 117 7.21 7.17 12.61
C THR A 117 8.63 7.62 12.93
N ALA A 118 9.55 7.58 11.94
CA ALA A 118 10.92 8.10 12.11
C ALA A 118 10.93 9.61 12.41
N ASN A 119 10.08 10.38 11.74
CA ASN A 119 10.02 11.83 11.88
C ASN A 119 9.13 12.30 13.04
N ASN A 120 8.38 11.42 13.67
CA ASN A 120 7.49 11.78 14.77
C ASN A 120 7.39 10.65 15.79
N LYS A 121 8.14 10.80 16.90
CA LYS A 121 8.26 9.79 17.97
C LYS A 121 6.96 9.51 18.74
N GLN A 122 5.91 10.32 18.57
CA GLN A 122 4.61 10.00 19.17
C GLN A 122 3.92 8.84 18.47
N PHE A 123 4.33 8.50 17.23
CA PHE A 123 3.77 7.40 16.46
C PHE A 123 4.70 6.19 16.48
N VAL A 124 4.12 5.02 16.57
CA VAL A 124 4.84 3.75 16.51
C VAL A 124 4.15 2.79 15.55
N VAL A 125 4.95 1.98 14.89
CA VAL A 125 4.43 0.82 14.14
C VAL A 125 4.18 -0.29 15.16
N ALA A 126 2.96 -0.79 15.21
CA ALA A 126 2.59 -1.90 16.08
C ALA A 126 3.36 -3.17 15.66
N ASN A 127 3.91 -3.87 16.64
CA ASN A 127 4.62 -5.13 16.40
C ASN A 127 3.62 -6.29 16.33
N ILE A 128 2.93 -6.39 15.20
CA ILE A 128 1.95 -7.44 14.91
C ILE A 128 2.29 -8.13 13.59
N PRO A 129 1.88 -9.40 13.40
CA PRO A 129 2.06 -10.09 12.13
C PRO A 129 1.40 -9.33 10.98
N ALA A 130 2.10 -9.22 9.85
CA ALA A 130 1.59 -8.59 8.64
C ALA A 130 1.88 -9.47 7.43
N ALA A 131 0.89 -9.66 6.57
CA ALA A 131 1.07 -10.37 5.31
C ALA A 131 1.94 -9.55 4.35
N GLU A 132 2.81 -10.21 3.61
CA GLU A 132 3.56 -9.58 2.54
C GLU A 132 2.67 -9.37 1.31
N GLU A 133 2.93 -8.29 0.61
CA GLU A 133 2.25 -7.89 -0.61
C GLU A 133 3.26 -7.64 -1.72
N ASP A 134 2.92 -8.06 -2.93
CA ASP A 134 3.75 -7.86 -4.10
C ASP A 134 3.22 -6.68 -4.93
N TYR A 135 4.01 -5.61 -5.02
CA TYR A 135 3.73 -4.52 -5.95
C TYR A 135 4.10 -4.90 -7.37
N ALA A 136 3.21 -4.64 -8.30
CA ALA A 136 3.42 -4.88 -9.71
C ALA A 136 2.92 -3.70 -10.56
N ILE A 137 3.44 -3.59 -11.78
CA ILE A 137 3.03 -2.58 -12.75
C ILE A 137 1.77 -3.08 -13.45
N ALA A 138 0.71 -2.27 -13.45
CA ALA A 138 -0.52 -2.60 -14.14
C ALA A 138 -0.53 -2.07 -15.58
N ALA A 139 -0.97 -2.90 -16.51
CA ALA A 139 -1.23 -2.58 -17.92
C ALA A 139 -2.65 -3.03 -18.29
N ARG A 140 -3.17 -2.53 -19.40
CA ARG A 140 -4.46 -3.02 -19.93
C ARG A 140 -4.36 -4.52 -20.25
N LYS A 141 -5.44 -5.24 -20.00
CA LYS A 141 -5.50 -6.70 -20.10
C LYS A 141 -5.10 -7.24 -21.49
N ASN A 142 -5.40 -6.47 -22.54
CA ASN A 142 -5.13 -6.86 -23.90
C ASN A 142 -3.78 -6.35 -24.44
N ASP A 143 -3.04 -5.55 -23.67
CA ASP A 143 -1.76 -4.96 -24.09
C ASP A 143 -0.58 -5.86 -23.71
N LYS A 144 -0.57 -7.06 -24.29
CA LYS A 144 0.45 -8.08 -24.02
C LYS A 144 1.85 -7.64 -24.44
N GLU A 145 1.95 -6.86 -25.51
CA GLU A 145 3.24 -6.39 -26.01
C GLU A 145 3.89 -5.44 -25.02
N LEU A 146 3.14 -4.45 -24.52
CA LEU A 146 3.63 -3.52 -23.50
C LEU A 146 4.01 -4.28 -22.22
N LEU A 147 3.20 -5.23 -21.79
CA LEU A 147 3.47 -6.03 -20.58
C LEU A 147 4.78 -6.83 -20.72
N ASN A 148 5.03 -7.42 -21.89
CA ASN A 148 6.27 -8.14 -22.16
C ASN A 148 7.49 -7.21 -22.15
N LYS A 149 7.38 -6.00 -22.72
CA LYS A 149 8.44 -4.98 -22.66
C LYS A 149 8.74 -4.56 -21.23
N ILE A 150 7.70 -4.36 -20.42
CA ILE A 150 7.84 -4.04 -18.98
C ILE A 150 8.58 -5.16 -18.24
N ASN A 151 8.16 -6.41 -18.41
CA ASN A 151 8.79 -7.55 -17.75
C ASN A 151 10.25 -7.70 -18.17
N THR A 152 10.58 -7.55 -19.45
CA THR A 152 11.96 -7.58 -19.95
C THR A 152 12.80 -6.45 -19.35
N ALA A 153 12.25 -5.24 -19.23
CA ALA A 153 12.93 -4.12 -18.61
C ALA A 153 13.18 -4.36 -17.12
N LEU A 154 12.20 -4.90 -16.38
CA LEU A 154 12.35 -5.28 -14.97
C LEU A 154 13.45 -6.33 -14.78
N ASP A 155 13.47 -7.38 -15.61
CA ASP A 155 14.51 -8.41 -15.55
C ASP A 155 15.88 -7.80 -15.81
N LYS A 156 16.01 -6.89 -16.79
CA LYS A 156 17.27 -6.21 -17.15
C LYS A 156 17.80 -5.35 -15.99
N ILE A 157 16.97 -4.51 -15.38
CA ILE A 157 17.42 -3.64 -14.28
C ILE A 157 17.75 -4.42 -13.01
N LYS A 158 17.11 -5.57 -12.78
CA LYS A 158 17.47 -6.50 -11.71
C LYS A 158 18.82 -7.17 -11.97
N ALA A 159 19.04 -7.64 -13.21
CA ALA A 159 20.26 -8.36 -13.57
C ALA A 159 21.50 -7.46 -13.58
N ASN A 160 21.39 -6.20 -13.94
CA ASN A 160 22.53 -5.26 -14.03
C ASN A 160 22.81 -4.49 -12.72
N GLY A 161 22.07 -4.76 -11.64
CA GLY A 161 22.21 -4.13 -10.31
C GLY A 161 21.65 -2.71 -10.21
N GLU A 162 21.00 -2.19 -11.25
CA GLU A 162 20.37 -0.87 -11.23
C GLU A 162 19.18 -0.82 -10.26
N TYR A 163 18.41 -1.91 -10.20
CA TYR A 163 17.34 -2.07 -9.24
C TYR A 163 17.82 -1.90 -7.79
N ASP A 164 18.93 -2.55 -7.42
CA ASP A 164 19.50 -2.47 -6.07
C ASP A 164 20.01 -1.05 -5.74
N LYS A 165 20.55 -0.34 -6.72
CA LYS A 165 20.96 1.06 -6.56
C LYS A 165 19.76 1.96 -6.27
N ILE A 166 18.63 1.75 -6.97
CA ILE A 166 17.38 2.48 -6.74
C ILE A 166 16.86 2.19 -5.34
N LEU A 167 16.80 0.93 -4.94
CA LEU A 167 16.35 0.56 -3.59
C LEU A 167 17.22 1.23 -2.50
N LYS A 168 18.54 1.15 -2.62
CA LYS A 168 19.47 1.79 -1.68
C LYS A 168 19.30 3.32 -1.60
N LYS A 169 18.88 3.96 -2.69
CA LYS A 169 18.66 5.41 -2.73
C LYS A 169 17.39 5.84 -2.02
N TYR A 170 16.30 5.07 -2.15
CA TYR A 170 14.97 5.50 -1.73
C TYR A 170 14.43 4.77 -0.48
N PHE A 171 15.00 3.60 -0.15
CA PHE A 171 14.57 2.74 0.95
C PHE A 171 15.74 2.43 1.91
N LYS A 172 16.42 3.49 2.36
CA LYS A 172 17.45 3.39 3.39
C LYS A 172 16.85 3.32 4.77
#